data_9ed3bcf811123375e6edc2de766c5f1d
#
_entry.id   9ed3bcf811123375e6edc2de766c5f1d
#
_cell.length_a   1.000
_cell.length_b   1.000
_cell.length_c   1.000
_cell.angle_alpha   90.00
_cell.angle_beta   90.00
_cell.angle_gamma   90.00
#
_symmetry.space_group_name_H-M   'P 1'
#
loop_
_entity.id
_entity.type
_entity.pdbx_description
1 polymer ?
#
loop_
_entity_poly.entity_id
_entity_poly.type
_entity_poly.pdbx_seq_one_letter_code
_entity_poly.pdbx_strand_id
1 'polypeptide(L)'
;MKIRWKIDLAISGAFLVGLAMAGVGAYTILTKNALEDSLQNARIMIEGASAIRSYTAESIKPLLEQQMKVQFLPHSIPSYAAQTNFKTVHQKLPDYTYREPTLNPTNINDRALDWEADIINDFRNDGGKTESVVTRDTPSGRFLTLARPLKVGSPACLSCHSTPDKAPATMVALYGSQNGFGWKQGEVVGA
;
A
#
# COMPACT_ATOMS: atom_id res chain seq x y z
N MET A 1 17.61 63.86 -5.07
CA MET A 1 18.06 62.50 -4.70
C MET A 1 19.33 62.16 -5.44
N LYS A 2 20.44 61.83 -4.73
CA LYS A 2 21.75 61.59 -5.38
C LYS A 2 21.69 60.35 -6.26
N ILE A 3 22.30 60.33 -7.39
CA ILE A 3 22.29 59.25 -8.40
C ILE A 3 22.67 57.88 -7.81
N ARG A 4 23.63 57.88 -6.84
CA ARG A 4 24.06 56.72 -6.08
C ARG A 4 22.89 55.96 -5.43
N TRP A 5 21.97 56.68 -4.73
CA TRP A 5 20.82 56.07 -4.10
C TRP A 5 19.87 55.33 -5.07
N LYS A 6 19.71 55.91 -6.28
CA LYS A 6 18.88 55.26 -7.31
C LYS A 6 19.53 53.97 -7.84
N ILE A 7 20.87 53.96 -8.01
CA ILE A 7 21.62 52.82 -8.44
C ILE A 7 21.58 51.72 -7.37
N ASP A 8 21.85 52.05 -6.11
CA ASP A 8 21.84 51.11 -5.00
C ASP A 8 20.45 50.48 -4.82
N LEU A 9 19.39 51.24 -4.98
CA LEU A 9 18.04 50.75 -4.88
C LEU A 9 17.66 49.85 -6.06
N ALA A 10 18.11 50.15 -7.27
CA ALA A 10 17.90 49.29 -8.43
C ALA A 10 18.66 47.97 -8.33
N ILE A 11 19.93 48.00 -7.88
CA ILE A 11 20.72 46.79 -7.68
C ILE A 11 20.12 45.90 -6.56
N SER A 12 19.78 46.52 -5.43
CA SER A 12 19.14 45.80 -4.32
C SER A 12 17.79 45.19 -4.73
N GLY A 13 16.99 45.93 -5.49
CA GLY A 13 15.72 45.43 -6.02
C GLY A 13 15.93 44.26 -6.98
N ALA A 14 16.86 44.35 -7.91
CA ALA A 14 17.18 43.26 -8.84
C ALA A 14 17.70 42.02 -8.09
N PHE A 15 18.55 42.21 -7.08
CA PHE A 15 19.06 41.11 -6.27
C PHE A 15 17.94 40.42 -5.48
N LEU A 16 17.04 41.17 -4.83
CA LEU A 16 15.90 40.61 -4.10
C LEU A 16 14.94 39.82 -5.01
N VAL A 17 14.67 40.34 -6.21
CA VAL A 17 13.86 39.62 -7.20
C VAL A 17 14.54 38.33 -7.64
N GLY A 18 15.83 38.39 -7.93
CA GLY A 18 16.62 37.19 -8.29
C GLY A 18 16.62 36.14 -7.16
N LEU A 19 16.80 36.57 -5.91
CA LEU A 19 16.77 35.70 -4.73
C LEU A 19 15.38 35.07 -4.55
N ALA A 20 14.31 35.84 -4.71
CA ALA A 20 12.94 35.31 -4.62
C ALA A 20 12.64 34.26 -5.70
N MET A 21 13.03 34.52 -6.96
CA MET A 21 12.88 33.56 -8.05
C MET A 21 13.70 32.29 -7.82
N ALA A 22 14.94 32.42 -7.37
CA ALA A 22 15.77 31.27 -7.03
C ALA A 22 15.16 30.45 -5.86
N GLY A 23 14.64 31.12 -4.83
CA GLY A 23 13.97 30.47 -3.70
C GLY A 23 12.72 29.70 -4.11
N VAL A 24 11.87 30.28 -4.95
CA VAL A 24 10.67 29.60 -5.49
C VAL A 24 11.08 28.42 -6.38
N GLY A 25 12.07 28.59 -7.24
CA GLY A 25 12.58 27.51 -8.08
C GLY A 25 13.14 26.35 -7.26
N ALA A 26 13.99 26.65 -6.27
CA ALA A 26 14.54 25.63 -5.37
C ALA A 26 13.44 24.91 -4.59
N TYR A 27 12.47 25.62 -4.03
CA TYR A 27 11.35 25.05 -3.29
C TYR A 27 10.53 24.07 -4.16
N THR A 28 10.19 24.45 -5.39
CA THR A 28 9.41 23.60 -6.31
C THR A 28 10.15 22.34 -6.70
N ILE A 29 11.45 22.45 -7.01
CA ILE A 29 12.30 21.30 -7.37
C ILE A 29 12.45 20.35 -6.18
N LEU A 30 12.79 20.87 -4.99
CA LEU A 30 12.97 20.05 -3.79
C LEU A 30 11.68 19.33 -3.39
N THR A 31 10.54 20.01 -3.44
CA THR A 31 9.24 19.39 -3.11
C THR A 31 8.89 18.29 -4.10
N LYS A 32 9.13 18.51 -5.40
CA LYS A 32 8.89 17.49 -6.42
C LYS A 32 9.80 16.28 -6.22
N ASN A 33 11.08 16.49 -6.00
CA ASN A 33 12.04 15.40 -5.78
C ASN A 33 11.67 14.60 -4.52
N ALA A 34 11.33 15.27 -3.41
CA ALA A 34 10.92 14.59 -2.18
C ALA A 34 9.67 13.72 -2.38
N LEU A 35 8.71 14.17 -3.18
CA LEU A 35 7.54 13.38 -3.54
C LEU A 35 7.91 12.15 -4.39
N GLU A 36 8.75 12.34 -5.40
CA GLU A 36 9.22 11.24 -6.26
C GLU A 36 10.02 10.20 -5.47
N ASP A 37 10.90 10.63 -4.56
CA ASP A 37 11.66 9.75 -3.67
C ASP A 37 10.73 8.96 -2.74
N SER A 38 9.72 9.61 -2.17
CA SER A 38 8.71 8.95 -1.32
C SER A 38 7.91 7.90 -2.09
N LEU A 39 7.50 8.20 -3.33
CA LEU A 39 6.81 7.25 -4.21
C LEU A 39 7.71 6.07 -4.58
N GLN A 40 8.98 6.32 -4.88
CA GLN A 40 9.94 5.26 -5.19
C GLN A 40 10.13 4.31 -3.99
N ASN A 41 10.27 4.86 -2.78
CA ASN A 41 10.36 4.06 -1.56
C ASN A 41 9.09 3.22 -1.35
N ALA A 42 7.90 3.80 -1.57
CA ALA A 42 6.64 3.07 -1.48
C ALA A 42 6.56 1.92 -2.51
N ARG A 43 7.02 2.14 -3.75
CA ARG A 43 7.11 1.09 -4.76
C ARG A 43 8.04 -0.03 -4.35
N ILE A 44 9.22 0.28 -3.82
CA ILE A 44 10.16 -0.73 -3.30
C ILE A 44 9.51 -1.55 -2.18
N MET A 45 8.75 -0.92 -1.29
CA MET A 45 8.03 -1.63 -0.23
C MET A 45 6.98 -2.60 -0.81
N ILE A 46 6.17 -2.17 -1.78
CA ILE A 46 5.16 -3.04 -2.42
C ILE A 46 5.83 -4.20 -3.16
N GLU A 47 6.93 -3.97 -3.89
CA GLU A 47 7.70 -5.06 -4.52
C GLU A 47 8.28 -6.02 -3.47
N GLY A 48 8.80 -5.51 -2.37
CA GLY A 48 9.25 -6.32 -1.24
C GLY A 48 8.13 -7.17 -0.63
N ALA A 49 6.95 -6.58 -0.44
CA ALA A 49 5.77 -7.31 0.02
C ALA A 49 5.35 -8.39 -0.98
N SER A 50 5.35 -8.08 -2.27
CA SER A 50 5.04 -9.04 -3.34
C SER A 50 6.02 -10.21 -3.35
N ALA A 51 7.32 -9.94 -3.18
CA ALA A 51 8.34 -10.99 -3.08
C ALA A 51 8.12 -11.90 -1.87
N ILE A 52 7.79 -11.35 -0.70
CA ILE A 52 7.44 -12.13 0.50
C ILE A 52 6.20 -13.00 0.23
N ARG A 53 5.18 -12.45 -0.43
CA ARG A 53 3.96 -13.17 -0.79
C ARG A 53 4.25 -14.34 -1.74
N SER A 54 5.02 -14.12 -2.80
CA SER A 54 5.39 -15.16 -3.77
C SER A 54 6.22 -16.26 -3.09
N TYR A 55 7.23 -15.90 -2.32
CA TYR A 55 8.04 -16.86 -1.57
C TYR A 55 7.19 -17.71 -0.62
N THR A 56 6.27 -17.08 0.10
CA THR A 56 5.38 -17.77 1.03
C THR A 56 4.45 -18.74 0.29
N ALA A 57 3.87 -18.30 -0.85
CA ALA A 57 2.95 -19.13 -1.63
C ALA A 57 3.64 -20.33 -2.30
N GLU A 58 4.84 -20.10 -2.86
CA GLU A 58 5.51 -21.06 -3.74
C GLU A 58 6.48 -21.98 -2.98
N SER A 59 7.10 -21.48 -1.91
CA SER A 59 8.14 -22.21 -1.19
C SER A 59 7.70 -22.67 0.19
N ILE A 60 6.99 -21.86 0.96
CA ILE A 60 6.65 -22.18 2.37
C ILE A 60 5.34 -22.97 2.45
N LYS A 61 4.28 -22.48 1.79
CA LYS A 61 2.95 -23.11 1.88
C LYS A 61 2.94 -24.59 1.51
N PRO A 62 3.61 -25.05 0.42
CA PRO A 62 3.63 -26.47 0.06
C PRO A 62 4.26 -27.37 1.13
N LEU A 63 5.26 -26.86 1.87
CA LEU A 63 5.91 -27.60 2.93
C LEU A 63 5.01 -27.83 4.14
N LEU A 64 4.00 -26.98 4.32
CA LEU A 64 3.11 -26.97 5.48
C LEU A 64 1.72 -27.56 5.19
N GLU A 65 1.46 -28.04 3.99
CA GLU A 65 0.13 -28.53 3.60
C GLU A 65 -0.42 -29.64 4.51
N GLN A 66 0.41 -30.55 4.99
CA GLN A 66 -0.03 -31.63 5.87
C GLN A 66 -0.38 -31.11 7.27
N GLN A 67 0.44 -30.19 7.79
CA GLN A 67 0.17 -29.55 9.08
C GLN A 67 -1.10 -28.70 9.05
N MET A 68 -1.36 -28.04 7.93
CA MET A 68 -2.56 -27.21 7.70
C MET A 68 -3.86 -28.01 7.79
N LYS A 69 -3.83 -29.33 7.56
CA LYS A 69 -4.99 -30.22 7.74
C LYS A 69 -5.35 -30.44 9.21
N VAL A 70 -4.35 -30.37 10.09
CA VAL A 70 -4.48 -30.57 11.53
C VAL A 70 -4.73 -29.26 12.26
N GLN A 71 -3.98 -28.23 11.88
CA GLN A 71 -4.05 -26.90 12.49
C GLN A 71 -3.81 -25.84 11.41
N PHE A 72 -4.65 -24.81 11.38
CA PHE A 72 -4.41 -23.68 10.48
C PHE A 72 -3.19 -22.87 10.94
N LEU A 73 -2.24 -22.68 10.02
CA LEU A 73 -0.99 -21.96 10.25
C LEU A 73 -0.99 -20.64 9.48
N PRO A 74 -1.38 -19.51 10.10
CA PRO A 74 -1.43 -18.21 9.42
C PRO A 74 -0.09 -17.80 8.75
N HIS A 75 1.03 -18.25 9.34
CA HIS A 75 2.38 -17.97 8.82
C HIS A 75 2.64 -18.52 7.40
N SER A 76 1.84 -19.50 6.95
CA SER A 76 1.89 -20.02 5.57
C SER A 76 1.02 -19.22 4.59
N ILE A 77 0.36 -18.17 5.06
CA ILE A 77 -0.53 -17.34 4.24
C ILE A 77 0.25 -16.12 3.73
N PRO A 78 0.31 -15.89 2.42
CA PRO A 78 1.09 -14.81 1.81
C PRO A 78 0.81 -13.43 2.38
N SER A 79 -0.47 -13.07 2.53
CA SER A 79 -0.88 -11.78 3.11
C SER A 79 -0.41 -11.62 4.56
N TYR A 80 -0.61 -12.65 5.38
CA TYR A 80 -0.16 -12.63 6.77
C TYR A 80 1.37 -12.48 6.87
N ALA A 81 2.12 -13.21 6.04
CA ALA A 81 3.57 -13.12 6.02
C ALA A 81 4.06 -11.72 5.64
N ALA A 82 3.52 -11.13 4.57
CA ALA A 82 3.88 -9.79 4.14
C ALA A 82 3.56 -8.75 5.23
N GLN A 83 2.33 -8.71 5.72
CA GLN A 83 1.92 -7.74 6.75
C GLN A 83 2.74 -7.89 8.05
N THR A 84 3.04 -9.12 8.48
CA THR A 84 3.85 -9.37 9.68
C THR A 84 5.28 -8.85 9.51
N ASN A 85 5.91 -9.07 8.35
CA ASN A 85 7.24 -8.55 8.06
C ASN A 85 7.24 -7.02 8.06
N PHE A 86 6.28 -6.40 7.38
CA PHE A 86 6.20 -4.93 7.33
C PHE A 86 5.78 -4.28 8.66
N LYS A 87 5.09 -4.99 9.54
CA LYS A 87 4.90 -4.53 10.92
C LYS A 87 6.25 -4.38 11.65
N THR A 88 7.20 -5.27 11.39
CA THR A 88 8.56 -5.17 11.94
C THR A 88 9.33 -3.99 11.30
N VAL A 89 9.16 -3.76 10.01
CA VAL A 89 9.73 -2.57 9.33
C VAL A 89 9.18 -1.29 9.94
N HIS A 90 7.85 -1.20 10.13
CA HIS A 90 7.21 -0.03 10.75
C HIS A 90 7.74 0.29 12.15
N GLN A 91 8.10 -0.72 12.96
CA GLN A 91 8.73 -0.48 14.27
C GLN A 91 10.08 0.25 14.19
N LYS A 92 10.80 0.11 13.07
CA LYS A 92 12.09 0.76 12.81
C LYS A 92 11.93 2.07 12.03
N LEU A 93 10.94 2.12 11.16
CA LEU A 93 10.64 3.22 10.24
C LEU A 93 9.15 3.59 10.38
N PRO A 94 8.76 4.31 11.44
CA PRO A 94 7.35 4.55 11.77
C PRO A 94 6.62 5.42 10.74
N ASP A 95 7.35 6.16 9.90
CA ASP A 95 6.78 6.96 8.82
C ASP A 95 6.24 6.11 7.66
N TYR A 96 6.59 4.81 7.62
CA TYR A 96 6.15 3.88 6.58
C TYR A 96 5.19 2.85 7.15
N THR A 97 4.05 2.68 6.49
CA THR A 97 3.02 1.70 6.85
C THR A 97 2.65 0.87 5.64
N TYR A 98 2.50 -0.43 5.83
CA TYR A 98 1.99 -1.36 4.84
C TYR A 98 0.74 -2.05 5.35
N ARG A 99 -0.28 -2.16 4.51
CA ARG A 99 -1.54 -2.86 4.77
C ARG A 99 -2.04 -3.55 3.50
N GLU A 100 -2.86 -4.57 3.67
CA GLU A 100 -3.60 -5.23 2.59
C GLU A 100 -5.12 -5.16 2.90
N PRO A 101 -5.74 -3.97 2.82
CA PRO A 101 -7.16 -3.83 3.08
C PRO A 101 -7.99 -4.56 2.03
N THR A 102 -9.06 -5.20 2.50
CA THR A 102 -9.97 -6.00 1.67
C THR A 102 -11.42 -5.64 2.00
N LEU A 103 -12.31 -5.64 0.99
CA LEU A 103 -13.74 -5.34 1.22
C LEU A 103 -14.43 -6.41 2.07
N ASN A 104 -14.05 -7.68 1.86
CA ASN A 104 -14.57 -8.81 2.62
C ASN A 104 -13.41 -9.71 3.05
N PRO A 105 -12.63 -9.33 4.08
CA PRO A 105 -11.46 -10.07 4.52
C PRO A 105 -11.81 -11.28 5.39
N THR A 106 -11.02 -12.35 5.29
CA THR A 106 -11.08 -13.47 6.24
C THR A 106 -10.70 -13.02 7.64
N ASN A 107 -9.63 -12.27 7.78
CA ASN A 107 -9.25 -11.63 9.03
C ASN A 107 -9.90 -10.23 9.08
N ILE A 108 -10.82 -10.04 10.02
CA ILE A 108 -11.59 -8.80 10.16
C ILE A 108 -10.71 -7.54 10.36
N ASN A 109 -9.49 -7.70 10.87
CA ASN A 109 -8.54 -6.61 11.05
C ASN A 109 -8.05 -6.02 9.70
N ASP A 110 -8.20 -6.77 8.62
CA ASP A 110 -7.85 -6.34 7.26
C ASP A 110 -9.03 -5.68 6.53
N ARG A 111 -10.14 -5.40 7.23
CA ARG A 111 -11.28 -4.70 6.62
C ARG A 111 -10.86 -3.31 6.17
N ALA A 112 -11.21 -3.00 4.93
CA ALA A 112 -10.96 -1.69 4.35
C ALA A 112 -11.74 -0.62 5.11
N LEU A 113 -11.08 0.50 5.39
CA LEU A 113 -11.71 1.74 5.79
C LEU A 113 -12.44 2.35 4.58
N ASP A 114 -13.36 3.29 4.80
CA ASP A 114 -14.19 3.87 3.72
C ASP A 114 -13.31 4.38 2.55
N TRP A 115 -12.29 5.15 2.84
CA TRP A 115 -11.39 5.67 1.82
C TRP A 115 -10.53 4.60 1.12
N GLU A 116 -10.19 3.49 1.80
CA GLU A 116 -9.52 2.34 1.19
C GLU A 116 -10.49 1.59 0.29
N ALA A 117 -11.75 1.47 0.72
CA ALA A 117 -12.81 0.87 -0.07
C ALA A 117 -13.07 1.66 -1.37
N ASP A 118 -13.01 3.00 -1.32
CA ASP A 118 -13.13 3.86 -2.51
C ASP A 118 -12.01 3.54 -3.52
N ILE A 119 -10.76 3.41 -3.07
CA ILE A 119 -9.62 3.04 -3.93
C ILE A 119 -9.82 1.63 -4.53
N ILE A 120 -10.29 0.66 -3.73
CA ILE A 120 -10.54 -0.70 -4.20
C ILE A 120 -11.65 -0.71 -5.26
N ASN A 121 -12.73 0.04 -5.04
CA ASN A 121 -13.83 0.16 -6.00
C ASN A 121 -13.40 0.87 -7.28
N ASP A 122 -12.51 1.83 -7.19
CA ASP A 122 -11.90 2.50 -8.35
C ASP A 122 -11.12 1.48 -9.23
N PHE A 123 -10.33 0.59 -8.63
CA PHE A 123 -9.68 -0.50 -9.33
C PHE A 123 -10.65 -1.54 -9.92
N ARG A 124 -11.83 -1.76 -9.29
CA ARG A 124 -12.88 -2.62 -9.82
C ARG A 124 -13.53 -2.02 -11.05
N ASN A 125 -13.76 -0.72 -11.04
CA ASN A 125 -14.43 0.01 -12.11
C ASN A 125 -13.51 0.27 -13.31
N ASP A 126 -12.21 0.42 -13.06
CA ASP A 126 -11.19 0.59 -14.11
C ASP A 126 -10.20 -0.59 -14.07
N GLY A 127 -10.50 -1.62 -14.83
CA GLY A 127 -9.69 -2.85 -14.91
C GLY A 127 -8.28 -2.63 -15.48
N GLY A 128 -8.03 -1.51 -16.14
CA GLY A 128 -6.72 -1.10 -16.67
C GLY A 128 -5.83 -0.40 -15.63
N LYS A 129 -6.42 0.10 -14.55
CA LYS A 129 -5.68 0.81 -13.50
C LYS A 129 -4.82 -0.14 -12.67
N THR A 130 -3.52 0.08 -12.68
CA THR A 130 -2.54 -0.77 -11.98
C THR A 130 -1.98 -0.14 -10.71
N GLU A 131 -2.15 1.17 -10.54
CA GLU A 131 -1.61 1.92 -9.39
C GLU A 131 -2.50 3.13 -9.11
N SER A 132 -2.66 3.50 -7.86
CA SER A 132 -3.33 4.72 -7.40
C SER A 132 -2.45 5.43 -6.38
N VAL A 133 -2.27 6.74 -6.57
CA VAL A 133 -1.53 7.59 -5.64
C VAL A 133 -2.49 8.61 -5.07
N VAL A 134 -2.63 8.62 -3.76
CA VAL A 134 -3.55 9.51 -3.03
C VAL A 134 -2.80 10.21 -1.91
N THR A 135 -2.96 11.52 -1.83
CA THR A 135 -2.47 12.30 -0.67
C THR A 135 -3.64 12.58 0.26
N ARG A 136 -3.45 12.32 1.54
CA ARG A 136 -4.47 12.52 2.57
C ARG A 136 -3.93 13.36 3.72
N ASP A 137 -4.68 14.35 4.13
CA ASP A 137 -4.43 15.10 5.37
C ASP A 137 -5.12 14.36 6.53
N THR A 138 -4.36 14.10 7.58
CA THR A 138 -4.82 13.44 8.79
C THR A 138 -4.41 14.26 10.01
N PRO A 139 -4.97 14.01 11.21
CA PRO A 139 -4.52 14.67 12.43
C PRO A 139 -3.03 14.49 12.73
N SER A 140 -2.43 13.38 12.23
CA SER A 140 -1.00 13.08 12.41
C SER A 140 -0.10 13.67 11.32
N GLY A 141 -0.68 14.36 10.32
CA GLY A 141 0.04 14.97 9.21
C GLY A 141 -0.47 14.53 7.84
N ARG A 142 0.25 14.94 6.80
CA ARG A 142 -0.03 14.59 5.42
C ARG A 142 0.61 13.26 5.07
N PHE A 143 -0.20 12.30 4.60
CA PHE A 143 0.24 10.99 4.17
C PHE A 143 0.10 10.83 2.66
N LEU A 144 1.15 10.27 2.06
CA LEU A 144 1.15 9.80 0.69
C LEU A 144 0.84 8.29 0.71
N THR A 145 -0.23 7.90 0.03
CA THR A 145 -0.63 6.50 -0.12
C THR A 145 -0.44 6.06 -1.54
N LEU A 146 0.31 4.98 -1.72
CA LEU A 146 0.44 4.26 -2.98
C LEU A 146 -0.33 2.94 -2.84
N ALA A 147 -1.28 2.69 -3.72
CA ALA A 147 -2.08 1.46 -3.71
C ALA A 147 -1.96 0.72 -5.04
N ARG A 148 -1.99 -0.62 -4.97
CA ARG A 148 -2.09 -1.51 -6.13
C ARG A 148 -3.19 -2.55 -5.91
N PRO A 149 -3.93 -2.95 -6.95
CA PRO A 149 -5.05 -3.87 -6.79
C PRO A 149 -4.60 -5.26 -6.40
N LEU A 150 -5.19 -5.81 -5.35
CA LEU A 150 -5.08 -7.23 -4.98
C LEU A 150 -6.12 -8.02 -5.78
N LYS A 151 -5.63 -8.75 -6.79
CA LYS A 151 -6.46 -9.60 -7.65
C LYS A 151 -6.38 -11.07 -7.21
N VAL A 152 -7.48 -11.80 -7.40
CA VAL A 152 -7.49 -13.26 -7.30
C VAL A 152 -6.78 -13.82 -8.53
N GLY A 153 -5.46 -13.81 -8.49
CA GLY A 153 -4.59 -14.11 -9.64
C GLY A 153 -4.39 -15.62 -9.92
N SER A 154 -4.65 -16.49 -8.93
CA SER A 154 -4.44 -17.93 -9.04
C SER A 154 -5.68 -18.71 -8.60
N PRO A 155 -6.01 -19.84 -9.26
CA PRO A 155 -7.02 -20.77 -8.77
C PRO A 155 -6.75 -21.27 -7.33
N ALA A 156 -5.49 -21.31 -6.92
CA ALA A 156 -5.11 -21.67 -5.54
C ALA A 156 -5.70 -20.74 -4.47
N CYS A 157 -6.04 -19.49 -4.80
CA CYS A 157 -6.74 -18.57 -3.89
C CYS A 157 -8.14 -19.10 -3.54
N LEU A 158 -8.81 -19.71 -4.51
CA LEU A 158 -10.19 -20.19 -4.39
C LEU A 158 -10.29 -21.48 -3.56
N SER A 159 -9.18 -22.17 -3.29
CA SER A 159 -9.17 -23.29 -2.35
C SER A 159 -9.54 -22.88 -0.92
N CYS A 160 -9.36 -21.58 -0.59
CA CYS A 160 -9.71 -21.02 0.71
C CYS A 160 -10.84 -19.99 0.64
N HIS A 161 -11.04 -19.34 -0.51
CA HIS A 161 -11.90 -18.17 -0.62
C HIS A 161 -13.13 -18.35 -1.52
N SER A 162 -13.38 -19.56 -2.07
CA SER A 162 -14.57 -19.82 -2.86
C SER A 162 -15.84 -19.93 -1.99
N THR A 163 -15.96 -20.98 -1.22
CA THR A 163 -17.11 -21.22 -0.32
C THR A 163 -16.60 -21.83 0.99
N PRO A 164 -17.31 -21.65 2.13
CA PRO A 164 -16.88 -22.18 3.42
C PRO A 164 -16.71 -23.70 3.46
N ASP A 165 -17.55 -24.44 2.72
CA ASP A 165 -17.52 -25.91 2.63
C ASP A 165 -16.29 -26.45 1.88
N LYS A 166 -15.72 -25.65 0.98
CA LYS A 166 -14.50 -26.00 0.24
C LYS A 166 -13.22 -25.54 0.91
N ALA A 167 -13.33 -24.60 1.83
CA ALA A 167 -12.18 -24.08 2.56
C ALA A 167 -11.67 -25.11 3.58
N PRO A 168 -10.37 -25.04 3.96
CA PRO A 168 -9.83 -25.88 5.02
C PRO A 168 -10.65 -25.74 6.31
N ALA A 169 -11.14 -26.85 6.87
CA ALA A 169 -11.95 -26.83 8.09
C ALA A 169 -11.21 -26.13 9.26
N THR A 170 -9.89 -26.26 9.30
CA THR A 170 -9.03 -25.59 10.29
C THR A 170 -9.01 -24.06 10.14
N MET A 171 -9.13 -23.54 8.90
CA MET A 171 -9.28 -22.11 8.64
C MET A 171 -10.66 -21.60 9.08
N VAL A 172 -11.72 -22.33 8.73
CA VAL A 172 -13.09 -21.99 9.12
C VAL A 172 -13.26 -22.03 10.63
N ALA A 173 -12.63 -23.00 11.31
CA ALA A 173 -12.64 -23.06 12.77
C ALA A 173 -11.96 -21.83 13.42
N LEU A 174 -10.94 -21.27 12.81
CA LEU A 174 -10.19 -20.11 13.33
C LEU A 174 -10.87 -18.78 13.02
N TYR A 175 -11.35 -18.58 11.78
CA TYR A 175 -11.83 -17.28 11.28
C TYR A 175 -13.36 -17.22 11.07
N GLY A 176 -14.04 -18.33 11.22
CA GLY A 176 -15.47 -18.42 10.93
C GLY A 176 -15.78 -18.59 9.44
N SER A 177 -17.07 -18.65 9.13
CA SER A 177 -17.60 -18.87 7.77
C SER A 177 -18.27 -17.64 7.14
N GLN A 178 -18.21 -16.48 7.81
CA GLN A 178 -18.99 -15.31 7.42
C GLN A 178 -18.25 -14.40 6.42
N ASN A 179 -16.93 -14.33 6.48
CA ASN A 179 -16.12 -13.38 5.71
C ASN A 179 -15.01 -14.08 4.94
N GLY A 180 -14.56 -13.45 3.85
CA GLY A 180 -13.45 -13.95 3.04
C GLY A 180 -13.85 -15.01 2.02
N PHE A 181 -15.14 -15.15 1.71
CA PHE A 181 -15.66 -16.13 0.75
C PHE A 181 -16.40 -15.46 -0.41
N GLY A 182 -16.72 -16.24 -1.43
CA GLY A 182 -17.41 -15.79 -2.62
C GLY A 182 -16.54 -15.10 -3.66
N TRP A 183 -15.23 -15.18 -3.52
CA TRP A 183 -14.30 -14.56 -4.47
C TRP A 183 -14.27 -15.28 -5.81
N LYS A 184 -13.99 -14.54 -6.89
CA LYS A 184 -13.93 -15.06 -8.25
C LYS A 184 -12.55 -14.84 -8.86
N GLN A 185 -12.16 -15.74 -9.76
CA GLN A 185 -10.91 -15.59 -10.51
C GLN A 185 -10.87 -14.24 -11.25
N GLY A 186 -9.77 -13.52 -11.11
CA GLY A 186 -9.57 -12.20 -11.71
C GLY A 186 -10.21 -11.05 -10.94
N GLU A 187 -11.01 -11.30 -9.91
CA GLU A 187 -11.65 -10.27 -9.12
C GLU A 187 -10.63 -9.44 -8.32
N VAL A 188 -10.82 -8.13 -8.26
CA VAL A 188 -10.12 -7.24 -7.31
C VAL A 188 -10.84 -7.34 -5.97
N VAL A 189 -10.16 -7.84 -4.96
CA VAL A 189 -10.74 -8.07 -3.61
C VAL A 189 -10.23 -7.07 -2.58
N GLY A 190 -9.11 -6.40 -2.88
CA GLY A 190 -8.44 -5.46 -1.99
C GLY A 190 -7.44 -4.57 -2.73
N ALA A 191 -6.64 -3.86 -1.98
CA ALA A 191 -5.54 -3.06 -2.52
C ALA A 191 -4.34 -3.08 -1.57
#